data_dde313c5b9bbd2f59ec3d7e248d3055d
#
_entry.id   dde313c5b9bbd2f59ec3d7e248d3055d
#
_cell.length_a   1.000
_cell.length_b   1.000
_cell.length_c   1.000
_cell.angle_alpha   90.00
_cell.angle_beta   90.00
_cell.angle_gamma   90.00
#
_symmetry.space_group_name_H-M   'P 1'
#
loop_
_entity.id
_entity.type
_entity.pdbx_description
1 polymer ?
#
loop_
_entity_poly.entity_id
_entity_poly.type
_entity_poly.pdbx_seq_one_letter_code
_entity_poly.pdbx_strand_id
1 'polypeptide(L)'
;MPGIAWALLGFLILLGILGAAGAVFAWRMAVREPEREPRIEVLAGIGGGLITGIAIGVSALFLDKQIEESQKYATWRANVEIVEAMPGFTPGNRDIEGINFSGKLMHNADFRGVKVQNGQFQDAYLERSHFEGADLQGANLMGANLYEASLVGTNLDGADLRSANLTLAVVNGDKTSFKGAKVDAHTCWPKGVDKEMLDTVIVMNDGPDGFEGGEEAPDCTLWEGGERTR
;
A
#
# COMPACT_ATOMS: atom_id res chain seq x y z
N MET A 1 -1.11 -26.56 0.28
CA MET A 1 -1.88 -27.27 1.35
C MET A 1 -3.40 -26.96 1.33
N PRO A 2 -4.04 -26.80 0.19
CA PRO A 2 -5.50 -26.53 0.17
C PRO A 2 -6.35 -27.75 0.56
N GLY A 3 -5.90 -28.98 0.31
CA GLY A 3 -6.71 -30.19 0.54
C GLY A 3 -7.08 -30.47 2.00
N ILE A 4 -6.18 -30.19 2.95
CA ILE A 4 -6.42 -30.44 4.38
C ILE A 4 -7.46 -29.44 4.92
N ALA A 5 -7.42 -28.18 4.48
CA ALA A 5 -8.39 -27.16 4.90
C ALA A 5 -9.80 -27.50 4.42
N TRP A 6 -9.95 -27.98 3.19
CA TRP A 6 -11.24 -28.44 2.65
C TRP A 6 -11.75 -29.71 3.35
N ALA A 7 -10.86 -30.63 3.72
CA ALA A 7 -11.23 -31.81 4.48
C ALA A 7 -11.72 -31.48 5.89
N LEU A 8 -11.03 -30.54 6.59
CA LEU A 8 -11.46 -30.04 7.89
C LEU A 8 -12.79 -29.29 7.80
N LEU A 9 -12.98 -28.45 6.80
CA LEU A 9 -14.24 -27.74 6.58
C LEU A 9 -15.38 -28.72 6.34
N GLY A 10 -15.18 -29.73 5.49
CA GLY A 10 -16.15 -30.80 5.24
C GLY A 10 -16.51 -31.59 6.51
N PHE A 11 -15.50 -31.89 7.33
CA PHE A 11 -15.73 -32.59 8.61
C PHE A 11 -16.54 -31.74 9.60
N LEU A 12 -16.23 -30.41 9.70
CA LEU A 12 -16.97 -29.47 10.55
C LEU A 12 -18.43 -29.33 10.09
N ILE A 13 -18.67 -29.25 8.78
CA ILE A 13 -20.03 -29.19 8.21
C ILE A 13 -20.79 -30.46 8.55
N LEU A 14 -20.16 -31.64 8.43
CA LEU A 14 -20.78 -32.92 8.77
C LEU A 14 -21.19 -32.98 10.25
N LEU A 15 -20.30 -32.54 11.15
CA LEU A 15 -20.61 -32.46 12.58
C LEU A 15 -21.76 -31.48 12.87
N GLY A 16 -21.83 -30.35 12.16
CA GLY A 16 -22.92 -29.40 12.27
C GLY A 16 -24.27 -29.98 11.85
N ILE A 17 -24.29 -30.76 10.76
CA ILE A 17 -25.48 -31.43 10.30
C ILE A 17 -25.93 -32.51 11.33
N LEU A 18 -25.01 -33.26 11.90
CA LEU A 18 -25.29 -34.25 12.95
C LEU A 18 -25.83 -33.59 14.22
N GLY A 19 -25.25 -32.46 14.65
CA GLY A 19 -25.74 -31.68 15.78
C GLY A 19 -27.15 -31.15 15.57
N ALA A 20 -27.42 -30.57 14.38
CA ALA A 20 -28.74 -30.09 14.02
C ALA A 20 -29.77 -31.21 13.94
N ALA A 21 -29.40 -32.36 13.35
CA ALA A 21 -30.27 -33.56 13.31
C ALA A 21 -30.60 -34.06 14.72
N GLY A 22 -29.61 -34.09 15.62
CA GLY A 22 -29.79 -34.44 17.04
C GLY A 22 -30.76 -33.52 17.76
N ALA A 23 -30.63 -32.19 17.55
CA ALA A 23 -31.53 -31.18 18.13
C ALA A 23 -32.97 -31.32 17.61
N VAL A 24 -33.14 -31.53 16.30
CA VAL A 24 -34.46 -31.76 15.68
C VAL A 24 -35.08 -33.07 16.19
N PHE A 25 -34.27 -34.12 16.37
CA PHE A 25 -34.74 -35.41 16.92
C PHE A 25 -35.18 -35.25 18.38
N ALA A 26 -34.39 -34.55 19.20
CA ALA A 26 -34.72 -34.23 20.59
C ALA A 26 -36.05 -33.43 20.68
N TRP A 27 -36.21 -32.44 19.82
CA TRP A 27 -37.46 -31.66 19.75
C TRP A 27 -38.67 -32.52 19.34
N ARG A 28 -38.53 -33.37 18.34
CA ARG A 28 -39.58 -34.31 17.93
C ARG A 28 -39.96 -35.29 19.04
N MET A 29 -38.97 -35.79 19.82
CA MET A 29 -39.22 -36.64 20.99
C MET A 29 -39.96 -35.88 22.10
N ALA A 30 -39.56 -34.65 22.40
CA ALA A 30 -40.23 -33.82 23.37
C ALA A 30 -41.70 -33.57 23.07
N VAL A 31 -42.05 -33.42 21.78
CA VAL A 31 -43.44 -33.21 21.31
C VAL A 31 -44.25 -34.50 21.38
N ARG A 32 -43.63 -35.69 21.18
CA ARG A 32 -44.35 -36.98 21.08
C ARG A 32 -44.44 -37.75 22.40
N GLU A 33 -43.43 -37.65 23.25
CA GLU A 33 -43.29 -38.43 24.48
C GLU A 33 -42.75 -37.54 25.62
N PRO A 34 -43.58 -36.68 26.21
CA PRO A 34 -43.12 -35.72 27.22
C PRO A 34 -42.62 -36.37 28.52
N GLU A 35 -42.94 -37.62 28.77
CA GLU A 35 -42.48 -38.35 30.00
C GLU A 35 -40.99 -38.79 29.92
N ARG A 36 -40.28 -38.54 28.83
CA ARG A 36 -38.87 -38.92 28.64
C ARG A 36 -37.91 -37.72 28.80
N GLU A 37 -38.27 -36.76 29.63
CA GLU A 37 -37.50 -35.51 29.85
C GLU A 37 -35.98 -35.70 29.98
N PRO A 38 -35.40 -36.63 30.78
CA PRO A 38 -33.95 -36.72 30.95
C PRO A 38 -33.18 -37.06 29.67
N ARG A 39 -33.79 -37.86 28.78
CA ARG A 39 -33.16 -38.21 27.48
C ARG A 39 -33.23 -37.11 26.47
N ILE A 40 -34.27 -36.31 26.53
CA ILE A 40 -34.47 -35.14 25.65
C ILE A 40 -33.47 -34.06 26.01
N GLU A 41 -33.27 -33.77 27.29
CA GLU A 41 -32.27 -32.80 27.77
C GLU A 41 -30.86 -33.18 27.36
N VAL A 42 -30.46 -34.44 27.49
CA VAL A 42 -29.13 -34.93 27.09
C VAL A 42 -28.92 -34.79 25.59
N LEU A 43 -29.91 -35.16 24.77
CA LEU A 43 -29.79 -35.06 23.31
C LEU A 43 -29.80 -33.61 22.84
N ALA A 44 -30.59 -32.73 23.44
CA ALA A 44 -30.60 -31.32 23.16
C ALA A 44 -29.27 -30.66 23.59
N GLY A 45 -28.73 -31.05 24.74
CA GLY A 45 -27.44 -30.58 25.24
C GLY A 45 -26.27 -30.96 24.34
N ILE A 46 -26.25 -32.21 23.87
CA ILE A 46 -25.22 -32.71 22.90
C ILE A 46 -25.34 -31.95 21.58
N GLY A 47 -26.55 -31.79 21.04
CA GLY A 47 -26.77 -31.08 19.78
C GLY A 47 -26.38 -29.63 19.87
N GLY A 48 -26.78 -28.92 20.92
CA GLY A 48 -26.44 -27.55 21.18
C GLY A 48 -24.93 -27.35 21.42
N GLY A 49 -24.30 -28.24 22.21
CA GLY A 49 -22.85 -28.21 22.44
C GLY A 49 -22.02 -28.43 21.18
N LEU A 50 -22.45 -29.36 20.31
CA LEU A 50 -21.80 -29.59 19.01
C LEU A 50 -21.87 -28.33 18.10
N ILE A 51 -23.03 -27.69 17.98
CA ILE A 51 -23.22 -26.52 17.14
C ILE A 51 -22.36 -25.33 17.66
N THR A 52 -22.40 -25.09 18.97
CA THR A 52 -21.59 -24.02 19.58
C THR A 52 -20.10 -24.30 19.51
N GLY A 53 -19.67 -25.54 19.74
CA GLY A 53 -18.27 -25.95 19.61
C GLY A 53 -17.73 -25.79 18.19
N ILE A 54 -18.54 -26.12 17.17
CA ILE A 54 -18.18 -25.92 15.77
C ILE A 54 -18.10 -24.41 15.44
N ALA A 55 -19.09 -23.64 15.86
CA ALA A 55 -19.10 -22.20 15.63
C ALA A 55 -17.87 -21.53 16.25
N ILE A 56 -17.51 -21.88 17.48
CA ILE A 56 -16.29 -21.39 18.15
C ILE A 56 -15.03 -21.86 17.42
N GLY A 57 -14.94 -23.13 17.04
CA GLY A 57 -13.79 -23.68 16.34
C GLY A 57 -13.56 -23.03 14.96
N VAL A 58 -14.63 -22.83 14.18
CA VAL A 58 -14.55 -22.14 12.90
C VAL A 58 -14.14 -20.67 13.09
N SER A 59 -14.74 -19.98 14.07
CA SER A 59 -14.38 -18.59 14.38
C SER A 59 -12.92 -18.47 14.80
N ALA A 60 -12.41 -19.40 15.64
CA ALA A 60 -11.02 -19.43 16.04
C ALA A 60 -10.06 -19.60 14.84
N LEU A 61 -10.37 -20.53 13.92
CA LEU A 61 -9.55 -20.74 12.72
C LEU A 61 -9.51 -19.48 11.81
N PHE A 62 -10.62 -18.76 11.68
CA PHE A 62 -10.65 -17.50 10.93
C PHE A 62 -9.87 -16.39 11.63
N LEU A 63 -10.01 -16.30 12.96
CA LEU A 63 -9.28 -15.30 13.75
C LEU A 63 -7.77 -15.55 13.71
N ASP A 64 -7.32 -16.81 13.87
CA ASP A 64 -5.91 -17.17 13.81
C ASP A 64 -5.28 -16.76 12.47
N LYS A 65 -5.98 -17.03 11.37
CA LYS A 65 -5.51 -16.63 10.03
C LYS A 65 -5.42 -15.10 9.89
N GLN A 66 -6.43 -14.38 10.35
CA GLN A 66 -6.42 -12.91 10.32
C GLN A 66 -5.30 -12.32 11.17
N ILE A 67 -5.07 -12.89 12.36
CA ILE A 67 -3.98 -12.48 13.25
C ILE A 67 -2.62 -12.75 12.58
N GLU A 68 -2.43 -13.91 11.99
CA GLU A 68 -1.19 -14.27 11.29
C GLU A 68 -0.90 -13.31 10.10
N GLU A 69 -1.90 -13.01 9.28
CA GLU A 69 -1.76 -12.07 8.15
C GLU A 69 -1.46 -10.65 8.66
N SER A 70 -2.15 -10.20 9.72
CA SER A 70 -1.92 -8.90 10.34
C SER A 70 -0.50 -8.79 10.93
N GLN A 71 -0.02 -9.84 11.61
CA GLN A 71 1.35 -9.88 12.16
C GLN A 71 2.41 -9.87 11.05
N LYS A 72 2.21 -10.62 9.97
CA LYS A 72 3.10 -10.61 8.80
C LYS A 72 3.17 -9.22 8.17
N TYR A 73 2.03 -8.56 8.03
CA TYR A 73 1.99 -7.19 7.50
C TYR A 73 2.69 -6.21 8.44
N ALA A 74 2.41 -6.25 9.74
CA ALA A 74 3.04 -5.37 10.72
C ALA A 74 4.57 -5.56 10.77
N THR A 75 5.04 -6.81 10.72
CA THR A 75 6.47 -7.13 10.68
C THR A 75 7.12 -6.63 9.39
N TRP A 76 6.47 -6.82 8.24
CA TRP A 76 6.95 -6.30 6.96
C TRP A 76 7.04 -4.77 6.99
N ARG A 77 6.00 -4.07 7.49
CA ARG A 77 5.97 -2.62 7.60
C ARG A 77 7.10 -2.10 8.49
N ALA A 78 7.28 -2.70 9.66
CA ALA A 78 8.37 -2.33 10.58
C ALA A 78 9.74 -2.52 9.93
N ASN A 79 9.95 -3.60 9.16
CA ASN A 79 11.19 -3.82 8.43
C ASN A 79 11.42 -2.74 7.36
N VAL A 80 10.39 -2.36 6.59
CA VAL A 80 10.48 -1.29 5.59
C VAL A 80 10.83 0.05 6.23
N GLU A 81 10.30 0.34 7.42
CA GLU A 81 10.60 1.59 8.14
C GLU A 81 12.05 1.66 8.66
N ILE A 82 12.61 0.53 9.10
CA ILE A 82 13.95 0.48 9.71
C ILE A 82 15.05 0.41 8.64
N VAL A 83 14.82 -0.29 7.54
CA VAL A 83 15.85 -0.51 6.51
C VAL A 83 16.12 0.78 5.73
N GLU A 84 17.40 1.17 5.65
CA GLU A 84 17.85 2.36 4.92
C GLU A 84 18.00 2.13 3.42
N ALA A 85 18.41 0.92 3.02
CA ALA A 85 18.66 0.59 1.62
C ALA A 85 17.76 -0.56 1.14
N MET A 86 16.93 -0.30 0.15
CA MET A 86 15.97 -1.24 -0.43
C MET A 86 15.99 -1.16 -1.97
N PRO A 87 17.12 -1.45 -2.62
CA PRO A 87 17.17 -1.42 -4.08
C PRO A 87 16.18 -2.43 -4.67
N GLY A 88 15.42 -2.02 -5.70
CA GLY A 88 14.38 -2.84 -6.30
C GLY A 88 13.16 -3.06 -5.39
N PHE A 89 12.92 -2.19 -4.42
CA PHE A 89 11.76 -2.28 -3.53
C PHE A 89 10.46 -2.37 -4.32
N THR A 90 9.59 -3.29 -3.93
CA THR A 90 8.27 -3.47 -4.52
C THR A 90 7.24 -3.69 -3.42
N PRO A 91 6.29 -2.77 -3.20
CA PRO A 91 5.24 -2.96 -2.19
C PRO A 91 4.26 -4.07 -2.57
N GLY A 92 4.13 -4.38 -3.86
CA GLY A 92 3.10 -5.28 -4.37
C GLY A 92 1.70 -4.73 -4.07
N ASN A 93 0.81 -5.58 -3.56
CA ASN A 93 -0.55 -5.17 -3.18
C ASN A 93 -0.66 -4.69 -1.72
N ARG A 94 0.45 -4.38 -1.07
CA ARG A 94 0.45 -3.93 0.33
C ARG A 94 0.14 -2.45 0.41
N ASP A 95 -0.58 -2.09 1.45
CA ASP A 95 -0.80 -0.70 1.79
C ASP A 95 0.50 -0.11 2.35
N ILE A 96 0.96 0.96 1.70
CA ILE A 96 2.17 1.71 2.10
C ILE A 96 1.86 3.11 2.59
N GLU A 97 0.59 3.42 2.81
CA GLU A 97 0.16 4.71 3.34
C GLU A 97 0.82 4.98 4.70
N GLY A 98 1.37 6.19 4.85
CA GLY A 98 2.05 6.63 6.05
C GLY A 98 3.43 6.01 6.30
N ILE A 99 3.98 5.20 5.38
CA ILE A 99 5.38 4.76 5.46
C ILE A 99 6.28 5.94 5.08
N ASN A 100 7.32 6.15 5.89
CA ASN A 100 8.33 7.17 5.61
C ASN A 100 9.48 6.57 4.79
N PHE A 101 9.62 7.04 3.55
CA PHE A 101 10.70 6.66 2.64
C PHE A 101 11.81 7.72 2.54
N SER A 102 11.77 8.76 3.38
CA SER A 102 12.73 9.85 3.32
C SER A 102 14.16 9.36 3.53
N GLY A 103 15.08 9.82 2.68
CA GLY A 103 16.49 9.49 2.71
C GLY A 103 16.85 8.04 2.35
N LYS A 104 15.87 7.21 1.98
CA LYS A 104 16.11 5.79 1.70
C LYS A 104 16.73 5.57 0.32
N LEU A 105 17.63 4.58 0.24
CA LEU A 105 18.25 4.15 -1.01
C LEU A 105 17.35 3.11 -1.69
N MET A 106 16.58 3.56 -2.71
CA MET A 106 15.56 2.75 -3.37
C MET A 106 15.72 2.73 -4.90
N HIS A 107 16.96 2.63 -5.38
CA HIS A 107 17.21 2.54 -6.82
C HIS A 107 16.42 1.38 -7.46
N ASN A 108 15.85 1.62 -8.64
CA ASN A 108 15.03 0.67 -9.39
C ASN A 108 13.79 0.16 -8.61
N ALA A 109 13.26 0.94 -7.67
CA ALA A 109 12.03 0.58 -6.98
C ALA A 109 10.84 0.54 -7.93
N ASP A 110 9.88 -0.36 -7.67
CA ASP A 110 8.68 -0.53 -8.49
C ASP A 110 7.43 -0.07 -7.73
N PHE A 111 6.98 1.13 -8.04
CA PHE A 111 5.77 1.77 -7.52
C PHE A 111 4.65 1.85 -8.56
N ARG A 112 4.68 1.03 -9.61
CA ARG A 112 3.69 1.10 -10.68
C ARG A 112 2.27 0.91 -10.17
N GLY A 113 1.39 1.89 -10.53
CA GLY A 113 -0.02 1.88 -10.14
C GLY A 113 -0.28 1.98 -8.63
N VAL A 114 0.74 2.26 -7.82
CA VAL A 114 0.62 2.37 -6.36
C VAL A 114 0.00 3.71 -5.97
N LYS A 115 -0.87 3.70 -4.97
CA LYS A 115 -1.41 4.92 -4.35
C LYS A 115 -0.54 5.29 -3.16
N VAL A 116 0.15 6.42 -3.26
CA VAL A 116 1.06 6.97 -2.23
C VAL A 116 0.79 8.45 -2.04
N GLN A 117 -0.48 8.81 -1.93
CA GLN A 117 -0.88 10.19 -1.70
C GLN A 117 -0.27 10.70 -0.39
N ASN A 118 0.26 11.93 -0.43
CA ASN A 118 1.00 12.55 0.69
C ASN A 118 2.21 11.71 1.18
N GLY A 119 2.74 10.81 0.34
CA GLY A 119 3.90 9.97 0.67
C GLY A 119 5.14 10.79 1.04
N GLN A 120 5.94 10.29 1.97
CA GLN A 120 7.17 10.95 2.41
C GLN A 120 8.38 10.34 1.70
N PHE A 121 8.94 11.08 0.73
CA PHE A 121 10.09 10.68 -0.08
C PHE A 121 11.19 11.76 -0.08
N GLN A 122 11.19 12.63 0.92
CA GLN A 122 12.17 13.70 1.00
C GLN A 122 13.60 13.12 0.96
N ASP A 123 14.47 13.66 0.12
CA ASP A 123 15.85 13.23 -0.07
C ASP A 123 16.02 11.74 -0.41
N ALA A 124 14.96 11.05 -0.87
CA ALA A 124 15.02 9.64 -1.26
C ALA A 124 15.79 9.43 -2.57
N TYR A 125 16.53 8.33 -2.65
CA TYR A 125 17.27 7.92 -3.85
C TYR A 125 16.42 6.96 -4.67
N LEU A 126 15.76 7.48 -5.71
CA LEU A 126 14.75 6.82 -6.53
C LEU A 126 15.18 6.69 -8.00
N GLU A 127 16.49 6.65 -8.25
CA GLU A 127 17.02 6.55 -9.60
C GLU A 127 16.51 5.30 -10.29
N ARG A 128 16.10 5.46 -11.55
CA ARG A 128 15.56 4.39 -12.40
C ARG A 128 14.33 3.69 -11.83
N SER A 129 13.65 4.31 -10.87
CA SER A 129 12.43 3.75 -10.28
C SER A 129 11.24 3.90 -11.22
N HIS A 130 10.26 3.02 -11.06
CA HIS A 130 9.05 2.92 -11.88
C HIS A 130 7.85 3.45 -11.11
N PHE A 131 7.26 4.55 -11.60
CA PHE A 131 6.06 5.18 -11.05
C PHE A 131 4.92 5.24 -12.06
N GLU A 132 4.96 4.42 -13.13
CA GLU A 132 3.95 4.48 -14.18
C GLU A 132 2.54 4.29 -13.59
N GLY A 133 1.70 5.30 -13.78
CA GLY A 133 0.32 5.30 -13.29
C GLY A 133 0.19 5.38 -11.76
N ALA A 134 1.26 5.68 -11.04
CA ALA A 134 1.20 5.89 -9.59
C ALA A 134 0.47 7.17 -9.24
N ASP A 135 -0.16 7.21 -8.05
CA ASP A 135 -0.77 8.39 -7.48
C ASP A 135 0.09 8.94 -6.34
N LEU A 136 0.85 10.01 -6.65
CA LEU A 136 1.74 10.75 -5.76
C LEU A 136 1.18 12.13 -5.40
N GLN A 137 -0.15 12.30 -5.47
CA GLN A 137 -0.78 13.58 -5.14
C GLN A 137 -0.36 14.06 -3.75
N GLY A 138 0.15 15.29 -3.67
CA GLY A 138 0.61 15.91 -2.43
C GLY A 138 1.86 15.27 -1.80
N ALA A 139 2.53 14.34 -2.46
CA ALA A 139 3.72 13.69 -1.93
C ALA A 139 4.86 14.68 -1.69
N ASN A 140 5.64 14.48 -0.63
CA ASN A 140 6.85 15.21 -0.36
C ASN A 140 8.04 14.52 -1.05
N LEU A 141 8.47 15.08 -2.18
CA LEU A 141 9.61 14.63 -2.98
C LEU A 141 10.76 15.65 -2.95
N MET A 142 10.76 16.58 -1.97
CA MET A 142 11.78 17.61 -1.85
C MET A 142 13.17 16.95 -1.77
N GLY A 143 14.09 17.37 -2.65
CA GLY A 143 15.44 16.84 -2.73
C GLY A 143 15.54 15.38 -3.19
N ALA A 144 14.44 14.75 -3.62
CA ALA A 144 14.46 13.38 -4.09
C ALA A 144 15.22 13.24 -5.43
N ASN A 145 15.99 12.16 -5.57
CA ASN A 145 16.68 11.84 -6.81
C ASN A 145 15.86 10.88 -7.67
N LEU A 146 15.17 11.42 -8.66
CA LEU A 146 14.35 10.71 -9.66
C LEU A 146 15.07 10.57 -11.01
N TYR A 147 16.39 10.60 -11.02
CA TYR A 147 17.21 10.48 -12.23
C TYR A 147 16.86 9.21 -13.01
N GLU A 148 16.56 9.34 -14.30
CA GLU A 148 16.13 8.24 -15.18
C GLU A 148 14.85 7.50 -14.69
N ALA A 149 14.08 8.04 -13.75
CA ALA A 149 12.83 7.40 -13.30
C ALA A 149 11.75 7.46 -14.38
N SER A 150 10.85 6.50 -14.37
CA SER A 150 9.67 6.49 -15.26
C SER A 150 8.45 7.05 -14.50
N LEU A 151 7.96 8.20 -14.97
CA LEU A 151 6.82 8.93 -14.41
C LEU A 151 5.60 8.95 -15.36
N VAL A 152 5.55 8.03 -16.32
CA VAL A 152 4.49 7.98 -17.32
C VAL A 152 3.13 7.78 -16.67
N GLY A 153 2.22 8.75 -16.83
CA GLY A 153 0.88 8.67 -16.26
C GLY A 153 0.83 8.83 -14.74
N THR A 154 1.91 9.28 -14.11
CA THR A 154 1.97 9.56 -12.68
C THR A 154 1.18 10.83 -12.35
N ASN A 155 0.40 10.80 -11.29
CA ASN A 155 -0.24 11.97 -10.71
C ASN A 155 0.67 12.60 -9.65
N LEU A 156 1.23 13.76 -9.95
CA LEU A 156 2.08 14.57 -9.05
C LEU A 156 1.40 15.88 -8.64
N ASP A 157 0.07 15.95 -8.72
CA ASP A 157 -0.68 17.16 -8.38
C ASP A 157 -0.41 17.56 -6.92
N GLY A 158 0.02 18.83 -6.75
CA GLY A 158 0.33 19.36 -5.42
C GLY A 158 1.56 18.76 -4.74
N ALA A 159 2.32 17.88 -5.40
CA ALA A 159 3.55 17.31 -4.84
C ALA A 159 4.60 18.40 -4.60
N ASP A 160 5.46 18.21 -3.61
CA ASP A 160 6.60 19.06 -3.33
C ASP A 160 7.85 18.50 -4.02
N LEU A 161 8.25 19.12 -5.11
CA LEU A 161 9.38 18.74 -5.96
C LEU A 161 10.56 19.71 -5.83
N ARG A 162 10.57 20.57 -4.82
CA ARG A 162 11.66 21.53 -4.63
C ARG A 162 12.99 20.81 -4.51
N SER A 163 13.99 21.28 -5.24
CA SER A 163 15.33 20.68 -5.28
C SER A 163 15.37 19.21 -5.72
N ALA A 164 14.31 18.70 -6.32
CA ALA A 164 14.26 17.32 -6.83
C ALA A 164 15.00 17.20 -8.17
N ASN A 165 15.63 16.07 -8.40
CA ASN A 165 16.29 15.74 -9.66
C ASN A 165 15.41 14.83 -10.53
N LEU A 166 14.79 15.39 -11.57
CA LEU A 166 14.05 14.63 -12.58
C LEU A 166 14.84 14.53 -13.91
N THR A 167 16.16 14.77 -13.89
CA THR A 167 16.98 14.70 -15.11
C THR A 167 16.85 13.31 -15.75
N LEU A 168 16.62 13.29 -17.07
CA LEU A 168 16.36 12.06 -17.84
C LEU A 168 15.15 11.23 -17.39
N ALA A 169 14.34 11.70 -16.45
CA ALA A 169 13.09 11.02 -16.15
C ALA A 169 12.17 11.00 -17.38
N VAL A 170 11.39 9.94 -17.52
CA VAL A 170 10.46 9.77 -18.64
C VAL A 170 9.08 10.25 -18.20
N VAL A 171 8.57 11.28 -18.84
CA VAL A 171 7.22 11.82 -18.66
C VAL A 171 6.42 11.72 -19.96
N ASN A 172 5.10 11.65 -19.84
CA ASN A 172 4.20 11.74 -20.99
C ASN A 172 3.26 12.92 -20.77
N GLY A 173 3.40 13.98 -21.56
CA GLY A 173 2.68 15.23 -21.43
C GLY A 173 1.16 15.10 -21.31
N ASP A 174 0.57 14.10 -21.98
CA ASP A 174 -0.90 13.88 -21.94
C ASP A 174 -1.39 13.13 -20.69
N LYS A 175 -0.50 12.51 -19.93
CA LYS A 175 -0.88 11.62 -18.83
C LYS A 175 -0.20 11.88 -17.50
N THR A 176 1.01 12.44 -17.49
CA THR A 176 1.70 12.85 -16.27
C THR A 176 1.21 14.23 -15.85
N SER A 177 0.75 14.40 -14.62
CA SER A 177 0.22 15.67 -14.13
C SER A 177 1.10 16.24 -13.03
N PHE A 178 1.42 17.54 -13.14
CA PHE A 178 2.17 18.34 -12.14
C PHE A 178 1.35 19.53 -11.63
N LYS A 179 0.03 19.47 -11.78
CA LYS A 179 -0.83 20.61 -11.44
C LYS A 179 -0.67 21.02 -9.97
N GLY A 180 -0.26 22.26 -9.74
CA GLY A 180 -0.03 22.80 -8.41
C GLY A 180 1.15 22.16 -7.66
N ALA A 181 2.01 21.39 -8.34
CA ALA A 181 3.25 20.92 -7.76
C ALA A 181 4.15 22.10 -7.40
N LYS A 182 4.83 22.00 -6.25
CA LYS A 182 5.75 23.03 -5.77
C LYS A 182 7.15 22.74 -6.29
N VAL A 183 7.80 23.76 -6.85
CA VAL A 183 9.14 23.67 -7.43
C VAL A 183 9.97 24.89 -7.03
N ASP A 184 11.29 24.80 -7.16
CA ASP A 184 12.23 25.91 -6.94
C ASP A 184 13.26 25.99 -8.07
N ALA A 185 14.21 26.94 -7.97
CA ALA A 185 15.29 27.13 -8.94
C ALA A 185 16.21 25.90 -9.07
N HIS A 186 16.21 24.99 -8.09
CA HIS A 186 17.05 23.81 -8.05
C HIS A 186 16.33 22.54 -8.50
N THR A 187 15.05 22.64 -8.89
CA THR A 187 14.31 21.51 -9.46
C THR A 187 14.79 21.25 -10.87
N CYS A 188 15.41 20.08 -11.09
CA CYS A 188 15.92 19.69 -12.40
C CYS A 188 14.88 18.92 -13.19
N TRP A 189 14.43 19.49 -14.31
CA TRP A 189 13.39 18.93 -15.16
C TRP A 189 13.92 17.95 -16.21
N PRO A 190 13.15 16.94 -16.61
CA PRO A 190 13.48 16.08 -17.73
C PRO A 190 13.33 16.83 -19.06
N LYS A 191 14.02 16.35 -20.09
CA LYS A 191 13.81 16.84 -21.45
C LYS A 191 12.41 16.48 -21.93
N GLY A 192 11.71 17.42 -22.56
CA GLY A 192 10.38 17.18 -23.15
C GLY A 192 9.21 17.59 -22.26
N VAL A 193 9.45 18.17 -21.09
CA VAL A 193 8.42 18.91 -20.36
C VAL A 193 8.13 20.19 -21.15
N ASP A 194 6.89 20.39 -21.54
CA ASP A 194 6.48 21.56 -22.30
C ASP A 194 6.09 22.73 -21.38
N LYS A 195 5.98 23.90 -21.97
CA LYS A 195 5.62 25.12 -21.23
C LYS A 195 4.24 25.02 -20.58
N GLU A 196 3.30 24.32 -21.21
CA GLU A 196 1.92 24.16 -20.70
C GLU A 196 1.91 23.36 -19.40
N MET A 197 2.75 22.32 -19.28
CA MET A 197 2.93 21.59 -18.04
C MET A 197 3.55 22.48 -16.95
N LEU A 198 4.56 23.28 -17.28
CA LEU A 198 5.23 24.16 -16.33
C LEU A 198 4.34 25.32 -15.87
N ASP A 199 3.42 25.81 -16.70
CA ASP A 199 2.47 26.87 -16.33
C ASP A 199 1.49 26.43 -15.22
N THR A 200 1.41 25.14 -14.91
CA THR A 200 0.54 24.59 -13.85
C THR A 200 1.23 24.44 -12.50
N VAL A 201 2.55 24.58 -12.42
CA VAL A 201 3.32 24.41 -11.17
C VAL A 201 3.37 25.71 -10.35
N ILE A 202 3.61 25.56 -9.06
CA ILE A 202 3.77 26.69 -8.13
C ILE A 202 5.27 26.88 -7.89
N VAL A 203 5.83 27.97 -8.40
CA VAL A 203 7.23 28.31 -8.16
C VAL A 203 7.37 28.92 -6.78
N MET A 204 8.18 28.30 -5.93
CA MET A 204 8.50 28.76 -4.58
C MET A 204 9.83 29.49 -4.61
N ASN A 205 9.79 30.79 -4.31
CA ASN A 205 10.99 31.63 -4.25
C ASN A 205 11.51 31.64 -2.82
N ASP A 206 12.41 30.73 -2.50
CA ASP A 206 13.01 30.61 -1.16
C ASP A 206 14.33 31.41 -1.03
N GLY A 207 14.64 32.31 -1.96
CA GLY A 207 15.88 33.08 -1.98
C GLY A 207 15.70 34.57 -2.34
N PRO A 208 16.68 35.42 -2.00
CA PRO A 208 16.66 36.87 -2.33
C PRO A 208 16.65 37.20 -3.83
N ASP A 209 16.91 36.20 -4.68
CA ASP A 209 17.06 36.37 -6.14
C ASP A 209 15.92 35.65 -6.89
N GLY A 210 14.70 35.76 -6.41
CA GLY A 210 13.44 35.20 -6.94
C GLY A 210 13.54 34.61 -8.35
N PHE A 211 13.28 33.35 -8.50
CA PHE A 211 13.08 32.71 -9.80
C PHE A 211 11.85 33.34 -10.48
N GLU A 212 12.09 34.35 -11.31
CA GLU A 212 11.08 34.79 -12.28
C GLU A 212 11.01 33.69 -13.34
N GLY A 213 9.88 32.94 -13.39
CA GLY A 213 9.67 31.88 -14.35
C GLY A 213 9.88 32.32 -15.79
N GLY A 214 11.10 32.29 -16.25
CA GLY A 214 11.54 32.78 -17.56
C GLY A 214 12.85 32.14 -17.97
N GLU A 215 12.89 31.65 -19.16
CA GLU A 215 13.97 31.41 -20.11
C GLU A 215 15.32 30.80 -19.66
N GLU A 216 15.74 30.86 -18.39
CA GLU A 216 16.96 30.19 -17.92
C GLU A 216 16.65 28.78 -17.42
N ALA A 217 17.43 27.82 -17.93
CA ALA A 217 17.35 26.43 -17.46
C ALA A 217 17.63 26.42 -15.96
N PRO A 218 16.89 25.59 -15.17
CA PRO A 218 17.11 25.48 -13.73
C PRO A 218 18.57 25.13 -13.45
N ASP A 219 19.12 25.71 -12.39
CA ASP A 219 20.50 25.42 -11.96
C ASP A 219 20.57 24.01 -11.40
N CYS A 220 20.92 23.07 -12.26
CA CYS A 220 21.08 21.65 -11.90
C CYS A 220 22.48 21.35 -11.33
N THR A 221 23.24 22.34 -10.93
CA THR A 221 24.61 22.14 -10.39
C THR A 221 24.63 21.35 -9.09
N LEU A 222 23.51 21.27 -8.37
CA LEU A 222 23.37 20.39 -7.22
C LEU A 222 23.42 18.90 -7.57
N TRP A 223 23.28 18.54 -8.87
CA TRP A 223 23.15 17.17 -9.35
C TRP A 223 24.15 16.88 -10.47
N GLU A 224 25.41 16.66 -10.13
CA GLU A 224 26.42 16.22 -11.11
C GLU A 224 26.35 14.69 -11.32
N GLY A 225 26.14 14.27 -12.58
CA GLY A 225 26.12 12.85 -12.94
C GLY A 225 25.02 12.02 -12.27
N GLY A 226 23.94 12.65 -11.79
CA GLY A 226 22.83 11.99 -11.10
C GLY A 226 23.03 11.88 -9.58
N GLU A 227 24.15 12.33 -9.04
CA GLU A 227 24.41 12.36 -7.60
C GLU A 227 24.33 13.78 -7.06
N ARG A 228 23.83 13.94 -5.83
CA ARG A 228 23.77 15.25 -5.17
C ARG A 228 25.17 15.67 -4.74
N THR A 229 25.66 16.80 -5.28
CA THR A 229 26.90 17.41 -4.82
C THR A 229 26.67 18.05 -3.43
N ARG A 230 27.61 17.85 -2.52
CA ARG A 230 27.55 18.38 -1.14
C ARG A 230 28.04 19.81 -1.07
#